data_6f1679da7bd8a6bbecc4502c92720b9c
#
_entry.id   6f1679da7bd8a6bbecc4502c92720b9c
#
_cell.length_a   1.000
_cell.length_b   1.000
_cell.length_c   1.000
_cell.angle_alpha   90.00
_cell.angle_beta   90.00
_cell.angle_gamma   90.00
#
_symmetry.space_group_name_H-M   'P 1'
#
loop_
_entity.id
_entity.type
_entity.pdbx_description
1 polymer ?
#
loop_
_entity_poly.entity_id
_entity_poly.type
_entity_poly.pdbx_seq_one_letter_code
_entity_poly.pdbx_strand_id
1 'polypeptide(L)'
;MNNSIEFGLPSQVESAPSQEEVNLLKLCRPFTMTPPAVTLNAIRATEYIARKSIPGAVVECGVWRGGVSMAMASRLKSLGQFRDFFLYDTFDGMSEPTEYDVAPSGQKAESMLKTLSKDEQNHIWAYAPIEKVRRNVESVSYPREKIHFIQGKVEDTIPGTIPNQIALLRLDTDWYESTKHELNHLYPLLVRGGILILDDYGFWAGARRAVDEYFNQIGLEIKLNVVNDGIANSAHWIFKP
;
A
#
# COMPACT_ATOMS: atom_id res chain seq x y z
N MET A 1 25.75 -23.49 9.85
CA MET A 1 26.24 -22.53 8.84
C MET A 1 25.07 -21.57 8.57
N ASN A 2 25.11 -20.39 9.21
CA ASN A 2 24.09 -19.36 9.01
C ASN A 2 24.34 -18.69 7.66
N ASN A 3 23.62 -19.10 6.64
CA ASN A 3 23.49 -18.31 5.43
C ASN A 3 22.44 -17.23 5.67
N SER A 4 22.81 -16.13 6.30
CA SER A 4 22.08 -14.89 6.22
C SER A 4 22.20 -14.38 4.78
N ILE A 5 21.20 -14.71 3.95
CA ILE A 5 21.03 -14.05 2.66
C ILE A 5 20.63 -12.62 2.99
N GLU A 6 21.54 -11.68 2.86
CA GLU A 6 21.24 -10.26 2.90
C GLU A 6 20.34 -9.92 1.70
N PHE A 7 19.02 -9.92 1.93
CA PHE A 7 18.06 -9.30 1.04
C PHE A 7 18.09 -7.78 1.28
N GLY A 8 19.15 -7.12 0.81
CA GLY A 8 19.11 -5.66 0.69
C GLY A 8 18.31 -5.31 -0.56
N LEU A 9 17.29 -4.44 -0.47
CA LEU A 9 17.06 -3.56 -1.61
C LEU A 9 18.41 -2.93 -1.91
N PRO A 10 18.88 -2.92 -3.17
CA PRO A 10 20.14 -2.28 -3.48
C PRO A 10 20.10 -0.88 -2.89
N SER A 11 21.25 -0.30 -2.56
CA SER A 11 21.48 1.08 -2.09
C SER A 11 20.77 2.18 -2.91
N GLN A 12 19.94 1.79 -3.86
CA GLN A 12 19.07 2.61 -4.69
C GLN A 12 17.90 3.26 -3.95
N VAL A 13 17.50 2.79 -2.74
CA VAL A 13 16.39 3.43 -1.99
C VAL A 13 16.79 4.84 -1.55
N GLU A 14 18.07 5.09 -1.30
CA GLU A 14 18.61 6.40 -0.93
C GLU A 14 19.12 7.21 -2.13
N SER A 15 19.15 6.64 -3.34
CA SER A 15 19.61 7.36 -4.52
C SER A 15 18.58 8.41 -4.99
N ALA A 16 19.05 9.51 -5.54
CA ALA A 16 18.18 10.48 -6.19
C ALA A 16 17.31 9.80 -7.25
N PRO A 17 16.03 10.21 -7.41
CA PRO A 17 15.16 9.61 -8.40
C PRO A 17 15.66 9.85 -9.83
N SER A 18 15.58 8.82 -10.66
CA SER A 18 15.83 8.92 -12.09
C SER A 18 14.79 9.80 -12.79
N GLN A 19 15.08 10.28 -14.01
CA GLN A 19 14.11 11.07 -14.77
C GLN A 19 12.81 10.32 -15.03
N GLU A 20 12.86 9.00 -15.24
CA GLU A 20 11.68 8.16 -15.41
C GLU A 20 10.84 8.11 -14.13
N GLU A 21 11.46 7.90 -12.97
CA GLU A 21 10.79 7.93 -11.66
C GLU A 21 10.17 9.31 -11.37
N VAL A 22 10.88 10.40 -11.70
CA VAL A 22 10.34 11.77 -11.56
C VAL A 22 9.10 11.97 -12.45
N ASN A 23 9.10 11.43 -13.66
CA ASN A 23 7.94 11.50 -14.55
C ASN A 23 6.74 10.70 -14.00
N LEU A 24 6.98 9.52 -13.44
CA LEU A 24 5.94 8.72 -12.77
C LEU A 24 5.38 9.45 -11.54
N LEU A 25 6.23 10.04 -10.71
CA LEU A 25 5.80 10.84 -9.56
C LEU A 25 4.93 12.03 -9.99
N LYS A 26 5.30 12.73 -11.05
CA LYS A 26 4.50 13.84 -11.59
C LYS A 26 3.13 13.36 -12.13
N LEU A 27 3.12 12.22 -12.83
CA LEU A 27 1.91 11.62 -13.39
C LEU A 27 0.88 11.29 -12.29
N CYS A 28 1.31 10.66 -11.21
CA CYS A 28 0.40 10.19 -10.18
C CYS A 28 0.07 11.23 -9.10
N ARG A 29 0.87 12.31 -8.99
CA ARG A 29 0.72 13.33 -7.93
C ARG A 29 -0.70 13.88 -7.76
N PRO A 30 -1.50 14.15 -8.81
CA PRO A 30 -2.89 14.63 -8.64
C PRO A 30 -3.85 13.57 -8.07
N PHE A 31 -3.42 12.33 -8.03
CA PHE A 31 -4.25 11.17 -7.69
C PHE A 31 -3.79 10.44 -6.42
N THR A 32 -2.85 11.01 -5.67
CA THR A 32 -2.38 10.44 -4.39
C THR A 32 -2.14 11.49 -3.33
N MET A 33 -2.44 11.15 -2.08
CA MET A 33 -2.03 11.90 -0.89
C MET A 33 -0.63 11.48 -0.40
N THR A 34 -0.23 10.27 -0.77
CA THR A 34 1.03 9.65 -0.36
C THR A 34 2.22 10.56 -0.73
N PRO A 35 3.15 10.81 0.19
CA PRO A 35 4.35 11.60 -0.06
C PRO A 35 5.17 11.06 -1.23
N PRO A 36 5.87 11.93 -1.99
CA PRO A 36 6.69 11.49 -3.13
C PRO A 36 7.71 10.41 -2.80
N ALA A 37 8.34 10.47 -1.62
CA ALA A 37 9.30 9.45 -1.19
C ALA A 37 8.65 8.07 -1.01
N VAL A 38 7.43 8.03 -0.46
CA VAL A 38 6.68 6.78 -0.24
C VAL A 38 6.17 6.23 -1.57
N THR A 39 5.66 7.08 -2.46
CA THR A 39 5.30 6.67 -3.82
C THR A 39 6.53 6.14 -4.59
N LEU A 40 7.70 6.77 -4.44
CA LEU A 40 8.95 6.31 -5.03
C LEU A 40 9.36 4.93 -4.48
N ASN A 41 9.18 4.70 -3.18
CA ASN A 41 9.41 3.38 -2.59
C ASN A 41 8.52 2.31 -3.24
N ALA A 42 7.23 2.57 -3.45
CA ALA A 42 6.32 1.65 -4.14
C ALA A 42 6.75 1.39 -5.61
N ILE A 43 7.19 2.41 -6.35
CA ILE A 43 7.74 2.26 -7.70
C ILE A 43 8.97 1.35 -7.70
N ARG A 44 9.90 1.57 -6.77
CA ARG A 44 11.14 0.78 -6.65
C ARG A 44 10.89 -0.65 -6.17
N ALA A 45 9.96 -0.84 -5.24
CA ALA A 45 9.51 -2.15 -4.83
C ALA A 45 8.91 -2.93 -6.03
N THR A 46 8.12 -2.26 -6.85
CA THR A 46 7.55 -2.83 -8.09
C THR A 46 8.66 -3.22 -9.09
N GLU A 47 9.65 -2.37 -9.29
CA GLU A 47 10.80 -2.69 -10.12
C GLU A 47 11.60 -3.87 -9.57
N TYR A 48 11.82 -3.92 -8.26
CA TYR A 48 12.53 -5.02 -7.62
C TYR A 48 11.85 -6.35 -7.87
N ILE A 49 10.54 -6.47 -7.59
CA ILE A 49 9.81 -7.73 -7.82
C ILE A 49 9.82 -8.14 -9.29
N ALA A 50 9.80 -7.17 -10.20
CA ALA A 50 9.90 -7.41 -11.63
C ALA A 50 11.28 -7.94 -12.02
N ARG A 51 12.37 -7.26 -11.65
CA ARG A 51 13.75 -7.62 -11.97
C ARG A 51 14.20 -8.95 -11.34
N LYS A 52 13.71 -9.23 -10.13
CA LYS A 52 13.99 -10.50 -9.41
C LYS A 52 13.05 -11.62 -9.81
N SER A 53 12.10 -11.36 -10.71
CA SER A 53 11.11 -12.36 -11.13
C SER A 53 10.35 -12.98 -9.96
N ILE A 54 10.09 -12.19 -8.89
CA ILE A 54 9.30 -12.64 -7.73
C ILE A 54 7.88 -12.95 -8.23
N PRO A 55 7.35 -14.17 -8.07
CA PRO A 55 6.04 -14.53 -8.59
C PRO A 55 4.91 -13.90 -7.75
N GLY A 56 3.73 -13.71 -8.35
CA GLY A 56 2.53 -13.25 -7.67
C GLY A 56 2.00 -11.91 -8.16
N ALA A 57 0.85 -11.55 -7.64
CA ALA A 57 0.13 -10.32 -7.91
C ALA A 57 0.74 -9.11 -7.17
N VAL A 58 0.34 -7.93 -7.58
CA VAL A 58 0.44 -6.70 -6.80
C VAL A 58 -0.90 -6.47 -6.11
N VAL A 59 -0.87 -6.23 -4.82
CA VAL A 59 -2.07 -5.96 -4.01
C VAL A 59 -1.93 -4.61 -3.34
N GLU A 60 -2.95 -3.77 -3.44
CA GLU A 60 -3.07 -2.51 -2.73
C GLU A 60 -4.43 -2.46 -2.01
N CYS A 61 -4.40 -2.29 -0.69
CA CYS A 61 -5.56 -2.03 0.14
C CYS A 61 -5.52 -0.55 0.53
N GLY A 62 -6.61 0.20 0.24
CA GLY A 62 -6.61 1.65 0.30
C GLY A 62 -6.04 2.27 -0.98
N VAL A 63 -6.91 2.54 -1.93
CA VAL A 63 -6.54 2.98 -3.30
C VAL A 63 -6.77 4.46 -3.51
N TRP A 64 -7.77 5.01 -2.81
CA TRP A 64 -8.25 6.37 -2.98
C TRP A 64 -8.46 6.72 -4.46
N ARG A 65 -7.76 7.73 -5.01
CA ARG A 65 -7.88 8.12 -6.43
C ARG A 65 -7.01 7.29 -7.39
N GLY A 66 -6.25 6.31 -6.88
CA GLY A 66 -5.49 5.34 -7.67
C GLY A 66 -4.06 5.76 -8.04
N GLY A 67 -3.51 6.83 -7.45
CA GLY A 67 -2.22 7.38 -7.88
C GLY A 67 -1.05 6.42 -7.71
N VAL A 68 -0.96 5.71 -6.57
CA VAL A 68 0.13 4.75 -6.34
C VAL A 68 -0.03 3.53 -7.24
N SER A 69 -1.26 3.01 -7.41
CA SER A 69 -1.57 1.95 -8.39
C SER A 69 -1.15 2.35 -9.81
N MET A 70 -1.43 3.61 -10.24
CA MET A 70 -1.00 4.12 -11.55
C MET A 70 0.52 4.10 -11.70
N ALA A 71 1.25 4.52 -10.67
CA ALA A 71 2.71 4.53 -10.67
C ALA A 71 3.29 3.11 -10.78
N MET A 72 2.77 2.17 -9.97
CA MET A 72 3.19 0.77 -9.98
C MET A 72 2.87 0.08 -11.32
N ALA A 73 1.67 0.26 -11.84
CA ALA A 73 1.25 -0.29 -13.13
C ALA A 73 2.08 0.27 -14.29
N SER A 74 2.32 1.60 -14.30
CA SER A 74 3.18 2.23 -15.31
C SER A 74 4.62 1.70 -15.26
N ARG A 75 5.15 1.44 -14.04
CA ARG A 75 6.49 0.87 -13.90
C ARG A 75 6.57 -0.54 -14.43
N LEU A 76 5.61 -1.44 -14.11
CA LEU A 76 5.57 -2.79 -14.70
C LEU A 76 5.47 -2.75 -16.21
N LYS A 77 4.59 -1.89 -16.74
CA LYS A 77 4.43 -1.71 -18.18
C LYS A 77 5.73 -1.28 -18.87
N SER A 78 6.48 -0.34 -18.28
CA SER A 78 7.76 0.11 -18.84
C SER A 78 8.82 -0.99 -18.87
N LEU A 79 8.70 -1.96 -17.96
CA LEU A 79 9.55 -3.16 -17.91
C LEU A 79 9.02 -4.33 -18.77
N GLY A 80 7.94 -4.13 -19.51
CA GLY A 80 7.32 -5.18 -20.33
C GLY A 80 6.71 -6.33 -19.51
N GLN A 81 6.39 -6.09 -18.24
CA GLN A 81 5.80 -7.09 -17.36
C GLN A 81 4.35 -6.75 -17.02
N PHE A 82 3.50 -7.77 -17.00
CA PHE A 82 2.08 -7.61 -16.73
C PHE A 82 1.63 -8.63 -15.70
N ARG A 83 1.30 -8.14 -14.50
CA ARG A 83 0.82 -8.92 -13.35
C ARG A 83 -0.61 -8.54 -13.04
N ASP A 84 -1.32 -9.40 -12.33
CA ASP A 84 -2.62 -9.04 -11.79
C ASP A 84 -2.43 -8.03 -10.66
N PHE A 85 -3.26 -6.97 -10.69
CA PHE A 85 -3.44 -5.99 -9.62
C PHE A 85 -4.75 -6.26 -8.91
N PHE A 86 -4.73 -6.39 -7.59
CA PHE A 86 -5.92 -6.44 -6.76
C PHE A 86 -5.99 -5.15 -5.95
N LEU A 87 -7.02 -4.35 -6.22
CA LEU A 87 -7.21 -3.01 -5.69
C LEU A 87 -8.45 -3.00 -4.82
N TYR A 88 -8.23 -3.04 -3.50
CA TYR A 88 -9.29 -3.05 -2.50
C TYR A 88 -9.51 -1.65 -1.95
N ASP A 89 -10.75 -1.20 -1.98
CA ASP A 89 -11.16 0.07 -1.39
C ASP A 89 -12.68 0.06 -1.20
N THR A 90 -13.18 0.80 -0.25
CA THR A 90 -14.61 1.05 -0.14
C THR A 90 -15.13 1.79 -1.36
N PHE A 91 -14.29 2.63 -1.98
CA PHE A 91 -14.62 3.64 -2.98
C PHE A 91 -15.77 4.56 -2.53
N ASP A 92 -15.98 4.58 -1.26
CA ASP A 92 -16.97 5.38 -0.55
C ASP A 92 -16.37 6.15 0.66
N GLY A 93 -15.04 6.19 0.77
CA GLY A 93 -14.31 6.85 1.84
C GLY A 93 -14.02 5.92 3.02
N MET A 94 -13.51 6.51 4.10
CA MET A 94 -13.04 5.76 5.26
C MET A 94 -14.14 4.93 5.92
N SER A 95 -13.77 3.74 6.40
CA SER A 95 -14.60 2.92 7.29
C SER A 95 -14.62 3.52 8.71
N GLU A 96 -15.43 2.93 9.59
CA GLU A 96 -15.49 3.36 10.99
C GLU A 96 -14.20 2.99 11.73
N PRO A 97 -13.50 3.96 12.35
CA PRO A 97 -12.30 3.70 13.12
C PRO A 97 -12.64 3.11 14.50
N THR A 98 -11.66 2.51 15.14
CA THR A 98 -11.72 2.02 16.52
C THR A 98 -11.16 3.05 17.52
N GLU A 99 -11.22 2.71 18.80
CA GLU A 99 -10.59 3.50 19.87
C GLU A 99 -9.05 3.53 19.79
N TYR A 100 -8.45 2.59 19.06
CA TYR A 100 -7.00 2.49 18.86
C TYR A 100 -6.47 3.44 17.78
N ASP A 101 -7.36 3.94 16.91
CA ASP A 101 -7.00 4.77 15.76
C ASP A 101 -6.82 6.22 16.18
N VAL A 102 -5.62 6.48 16.69
CA VAL A 102 -5.20 7.76 17.24
C VAL A 102 -4.01 8.30 16.46
N ALA A 103 -4.11 9.55 16.02
CA ALA A 103 -3.03 10.26 15.33
C ALA A 103 -1.89 10.65 16.31
N PRO A 104 -0.67 10.98 15.82
CA PRO A 104 0.45 11.41 16.67
C PRO A 104 0.14 12.63 17.55
N SER A 105 -0.81 13.46 17.15
CA SER A 105 -1.31 14.59 17.95
C SER A 105 -2.15 14.19 19.18
N GLY A 106 -2.48 12.91 19.33
CA GLY A 106 -3.43 12.39 20.32
C GLY A 106 -4.90 12.53 19.89
N GLN A 107 -5.18 13.03 18.69
CA GLN A 107 -6.53 13.18 18.19
C GLN A 107 -7.07 11.84 17.69
N LYS A 108 -8.29 11.48 18.11
CA LYS A 108 -8.97 10.26 17.67
C LYS A 108 -9.51 10.40 16.24
N ALA A 109 -9.31 9.39 15.41
CA ALA A 109 -9.83 9.36 14.05
C ALA A 109 -11.35 9.56 13.98
N GLU A 110 -12.11 8.94 14.89
CA GLU A 110 -13.56 9.13 15.01
C GLU A 110 -13.96 10.60 15.14
N SER A 111 -13.25 11.37 15.96
CA SER A 111 -13.52 12.80 16.16
C SER A 111 -13.19 13.60 14.90
N MET A 112 -12.13 13.23 14.17
CA MET A 112 -11.75 13.87 12.91
C MET A 112 -12.83 13.66 11.84
N LEU A 113 -13.30 12.41 11.67
CA LEU A 113 -14.34 12.09 10.70
C LEU A 113 -15.69 12.75 11.01
N LYS A 114 -16.07 12.87 12.30
CA LYS A 114 -17.32 13.52 12.71
C LYS A 114 -17.36 15.03 12.46
N THR A 115 -16.21 15.69 12.44
CA THR A 115 -16.14 17.15 12.29
C THR A 115 -16.04 17.61 10.84
N LEU A 116 -15.79 16.72 9.91
CA LEU A 116 -15.50 17.03 8.51
C LEU A 116 -16.53 16.43 7.57
N SER A 117 -16.88 17.15 6.49
CA SER A 117 -17.80 16.64 5.47
C SER A 117 -17.17 15.51 4.68
N LYS A 118 -17.97 14.49 4.35
CA LYS A 118 -17.58 13.41 3.45
C LYS A 118 -17.70 13.86 2.01
N ASP A 119 -16.65 14.41 1.47
CA ASP A 119 -16.58 14.84 0.07
C ASP A 119 -15.17 14.64 -0.51
N GLU A 120 -15.03 14.83 -1.83
CA GLU A 120 -13.75 14.63 -2.54
C GLU A 120 -12.66 15.66 -2.20
N GLN A 121 -13.00 16.76 -1.55
CA GLN A 121 -12.06 17.81 -1.18
C GLN A 121 -11.46 17.57 0.21
N ASN A 122 -12.13 16.75 1.00
CA ASN A 122 -11.70 16.43 2.35
C ASN A 122 -10.82 15.18 2.36
N HIS A 123 -9.52 15.38 2.52
CA HIS A 123 -8.53 14.30 2.49
C HIS A 123 -8.70 13.27 3.61
N ILE A 124 -9.25 13.66 4.77
CA ILE A 124 -9.49 12.74 5.89
C ILE A 124 -10.50 11.65 5.53
N TRP A 125 -11.51 11.96 4.71
CA TRP A 125 -12.49 10.97 4.29
C TRP A 125 -11.99 10.05 3.18
N ALA A 126 -10.90 10.40 2.51
CA ALA A 126 -10.35 9.64 1.37
C ALA A 126 -11.43 9.20 0.35
N TYR A 127 -12.50 10.01 0.19
CA TYR A 127 -13.61 9.68 -0.67
C TYR A 127 -13.24 9.80 -2.16
N ALA A 128 -13.43 8.71 -2.90
CA ALA A 128 -13.19 8.67 -4.35
C ALA A 128 -14.09 7.62 -5.02
N PRO A 129 -15.13 8.03 -5.79
CA PRO A 129 -16.05 7.09 -6.45
C PRO A 129 -15.33 6.15 -7.41
N ILE A 130 -15.68 4.86 -7.38
CA ILE A 130 -15.01 3.79 -8.13
C ILE A 130 -14.88 4.11 -9.64
N GLU A 131 -15.88 4.73 -10.25
CA GLU A 131 -15.83 5.07 -11.68
C GLU A 131 -14.77 6.13 -12.02
N LYS A 132 -14.47 7.02 -11.09
CA LYS A 132 -13.37 7.98 -11.25
C LYS A 132 -12.02 7.29 -11.06
N VAL A 133 -11.90 6.44 -10.04
CA VAL A 133 -10.67 5.69 -9.76
C VAL A 133 -10.34 4.75 -10.92
N ARG A 134 -11.34 4.04 -11.44
CA ARG A 134 -11.19 3.19 -12.62
C ARG A 134 -10.65 3.96 -13.82
N ARG A 135 -11.26 5.11 -14.16
CA ARG A 135 -10.76 5.95 -15.27
C ARG A 135 -9.32 6.42 -15.06
N ASN A 136 -8.97 6.78 -13.82
CA ASN A 136 -7.61 7.22 -13.49
C ASN A 136 -6.60 6.08 -13.71
N VAL A 137 -6.85 4.92 -13.09
CA VAL A 137 -5.94 3.76 -13.18
C VAL A 137 -5.84 3.23 -14.61
N GLU A 138 -6.96 3.17 -15.35
CA GLU A 138 -6.96 2.73 -16.76
C GLU A 138 -6.24 3.72 -17.69
N SER A 139 -6.09 4.99 -17.31
CA SER A 139 -5.44 6.01 -18.14
C SER A 139 -3.97 5.71 -18.45
N VAL A 140 -3.29 4.91 -17.62
CA VAL A 140 -1.90 4.50 -17.87
C VAL A 140 -1.77 3.38 -18.92
N SER A 141 -2.89 2.92 -19.48
CA SER A 141 -2.94 1.89 -20.52
C SER A 141 -2.25 0.59 -20.09
N TYR A 142 -2.46 0.16 -18.87
CA TYR A 142 -2.16 -1.19 -18.39
C TYR A 142 -3.30 -2.13 -18.85
N PRO A 143 -3.04 -3.44 -19.10
CA PRO A 143 -4.11 -4.37 -19.52
C PRO A 143 -5.26 -4.40 -18.50
N ARG A 144 -6.47 -4.06 -18.96
CA ARG A 144 -7.66 -3.93 -18.09
C ARG A 144 -8.04 -5.23 -17.41
N GLU A 145 -7.89 -6.34 -18.11
CA GLU A 145 -8.14 -7.70 -17.60
C GLU A 145 -7.21 -8.12 -16.46
N LYS A 146 -6.15 -7.34 -16.24
CA LYS A 146 -5.18 -7.53 -15.15
C LYS A 146 -5.46 -6.64 -13.94
N ILE A 147 -6.46 -5.77 -13.99
CA ILE A 147 -6.79 -4.86 -12.89
C ILE A 147 -8.14 -5.26 -12.30
N HIS A 148 -8.11 -5.75 -11.07
CA HIS A 148 -9.28 -6.20 -10.33
C HIS A 148 -9.61 -5.13 -9.26
N PHE A 149 -10.70 -4.39 -9.48
CA PHE A 149 -11.25 -3.45 -8.49
C PHE A 149 -12.21 -4.19 -7.59
N ILE A 150 -11.92 -4.25 -6.29
CA ILE A 150 -12.74 -4.94 -5.30
C ILE A 150 -13.34 -3.89 -4.37
N GLN A 151 -14.63 -3.61 -4.57
CA GLN A 151 -15.36 -2.60 -3.83
C GLN A 151 -15.96 -3.17 -2.54
N GLY A 152 -15.67 -2.53 -1.42
CA GLY A 152 -16.18 -2.86 -0.09
C GLY A 152 -15.13 -2.71 0.99
N LYS A 153 -15.55 -2.85 2.23
CA LYS A 153 -14.60 -2.97 3.35
C LYS A 153 -13.76 -4.23 3.16
N VAL A 154 -12.48 -4.16 3.51
CA VAL A 154 -11.58 -5.33 3.39
C VAL A 154 -12.08 -6.49 4.24
N GLU A 155 -12.71 -6.22 5.37
CA GLU A 155 -13.31 -7.21 6.27
C GLU A 155 -14.45 -8.00 5.60
N ASP A 156 -15.15 -7.40 4.64
CA ASP A 156 -16.27 -8.02 3.93
C ASP A 156 -15.83 -8.71 2.62
N THR A 157 -14.76 -8.23 2.00
CA THR A 157 -14.31 -8.68 0.67
C THR A 157 -13.22 -9.74 0.73
N ILE A 158 -12.38 -9.70 1.75
CA ILE A 158 -11.32 -10.66 2.03
C ILE A 158 -11.82 -11.65 3.10
N PRO A 159 -11.65 -12.98 2.90
CA PRO A 159 -10.90 -13.67 1.84
C PRO A 159 -11.72 -14.03 0.59
N GLY A 160 -12.92 -13.49 0.40
CA GLY A 160 -13.82 -13.89 -0.70
C GLY A 160 -13.19 -13.70 -2.09
N THR A 161 -12.43 -12.64 -2.28
CA THR A 161 -11.69 -12.37 -3.53
C THR A 161 -10.25 -12.04 -3.19
N ILE A 162 -9.32 -12.98 -3.39
CA ILE A 162 -7.89 -12.82 -3.13
C ILE A 162 -7.05 -13.49 -4.21
N PRO A 163 -5.81 -13.04 -4.50
CA PRO A 163 -4.90 -13.75 -5.39
C PRO A 163 -4.34 -15.02 -4.73
N ASN A 164 -3.88 -15.97 -5.55
CA ASN A 164 -3.22 -17.17 -5.04
C ASN A 164 -1.84 -16.87 -4.41
N GLN A 165 -1.12 -15.89 -4.95
CA GLN A 165 0.20 -15.47 -4.49
C GLN A 165 0.36 -13.96 -4.66
N ILE A 166 1.10 -13.35 -3.75
CA ILE A 166 1.38 -11.91 -3.74
C ILE A 166 2.89 -11.69 -3.82
N ALA A 167 3.34 -10.84 -4.74
CA ALA A 167 4.72 -10.39 -4.83
C ALA A 167 4.96 -9.06 -4.12
N LEU A 168 3.97 -8.17 -4.15
CA LEU A 168 3.99 -6.87 -3.49
C LEU A 168 2.63 -6.62 -2.82
N LEU A 169 2.65 -6.38 -1.53
CA LEU A 169 1.49 -6.07 -0.71
C LEU A 169 1.67 -4.67 -0.09
N ARG A 170 0.78 -3.73 -0.44
CA ARG A 170 0.71 -2.40 0.16
C ARG A 170 -0.57 -2.27 0.96
N LEU A 171 -0.44 -1.94 2.24
CA LEU A 171 -1.53 -1.68 3.17
C LEU A 171 -1.56 -0.19 3.50
N ASP A 172 -2.70 0.47 3.22
CA ASP A 172 -2.92 1.92 3.31
C ASP A 172 -4.40 2.19 3.67
N THR A 173 -4.91 1.47 4.67
CA THR A 173 -6.30 1.56 5.12
C THR A 173 -6.44 2.23 6.48
N ASP A 174 -5.35 2.77 7.02
CA ASP A 174 -5.24 3.59 8.23
C ASP A 174 -5.57 2.88 9.55
N TRP A 175 -6.63 2.05 9.62
CA TRP A 175 -7.23 1.60 10.87
C TRP A 175 -6.71 0.26 11.37
N TYR A 176 -6.86 0.06 12.68
CA TYR A 176 -6.47 -1.17 13.38
C TYR A 176 -7.17 -2.42 12.80
N GLU A 177 -8.51 -2.37 12.65
CA GLU A 177 -9.26 -3.56 12.21
C GLU A 177 -8.93 -3.94 10.76
N SER A 178 -8.90 -2.98 9.84
CA SER A 178 -8.57 -3.24 8.45
C SER A 178 -7.14 -3.79 8.29
N THR A 179 -6.14 -3.13 8.91
CA THR A 179 -4.74 -3.58 8.85
C THR A 179 -4.57 -4.98 9.44
N LYS A 180 -5.23 -5.26 10.56
CA LYS A 180 -5.20 -6.59 11.21
C LYS A 180 -5.82 -7.66 10.32
N HIS A 181 -6.97 -7.36 9.71
CA HIS A 181 -7.67 -8.28 8.82
C HIS A 181 -6.83 -8.60 7.58
N GLU A 182 -6.27 -7.59 6.94
CA GLU A 182 -5.39 -7.72 5.78
C GLU A 182 -4.14 -8.56 6.08
N LEU A 183 -3.47 -8.30 7.18
CA LEU A 183 -2.30 -9.08 7.59
C LEU A 183 -2.66 -10.56 7.81
N ASN A 184 -3.77 -10.85 8.47
CA ASN A 184 -4.20 -12.22 8.73
C ASN A 184 -4.46 -13.02 7.44
N HIS A 185 -4.99 -12.39 6.40
CA HIS A 185 -5.43 -13.07 5.18
C HIS A 185 -4.47 -12.92 4.00
N LEU A 186 -3.80 -11.77 3.85
CA LEU A 186 -2.97 -11.47 2.69
C LEU A 186 -1.48 -11.72 2.94
N TYR A 187 -0.96 -11.44 4.15
CA TYR A 187 0.45 -11.69 4.43
C TYR A 187 0.86 -13.16 4.28
N PRO A 188 0.05 -14.17 4.63
CA PRO A 188 0.37 -15.57 4.33
C PRO A 188 0.60 -15.85 2.84
N LEU A 189 -0.09 -15.13 1.95
CA LEU A 189 0.01 -15.27 0.49
C LEU A 189 1.20 -14.52 -0.11
N LEU A 190 1.80 -13.58 0.64
CA LEU A 190 3.02 -12.90 0.21
C LEU A 190 4.13 -13.94 0.12
N VAL A 191 4.76 -14.05 -1.04
CA VAL A 191 5.81 -15.05 -1.26
C VAL A 191 7.13 -14.64 -0.63
N ARG A 192 8.02 -15.61 -0.36
CA ARG A 192 9.37 -15.33 0.11
C ARG A 192 10.11 -14.38 -0.83
N GLY A 193 10.74 -13.34 -0.29
CA GLY A 193 11.38 -12.27 -1.07
C GLY A 193 10.40 -11.25 -1.64
N GLY A 194 9.09 -11.44 -1.48
CA GLY A 194 8.08 -10.42 -1.76
C GLY A 194 8.18 -9.26 -0.77
N ILE A 195 7.54 -8.15 -1.08
CA ILE A 195 7.63 -6.91 -0.30
C ILE A 195 6.29 -6.58 0.33
N LEU A 196 6.30 -6.32 1.63
CA LEU A 196 5.21 -5.67 2.37
C LEU A 196 5.55 -4.20 2.54
N ILE A 197 4.61 -3.32 2.19
CA ILE A 197 4.64 -1.87 2.46
C ILE A 197 3.47 -1.57 3.40
N LEU A 198 3.77 -0.88 4.50
CA LEU A 198 2.84 -0.44 5.53
C LEU A 198 2.86 1.09 5.52
N ASP A 199 1.84 1.72 4.95
CA ASP A 199 1.82 3.18 4.76
C ASP A 199 1.67 3.93 6.08
N ASP A 200 0.91 3.35 7.01
CA ASP A 200 0.39 4.01 8.20
C ASP A 200 1.10 3.65 9.50
N TYR A 201 2.03 2.69 9.48
CA TYR A 201 2.69 2.16 10.68
C TYR A 201 3.33 3.25 11.55
N GLY A 202 3.92 4.26 10.94
CA GLY A 202 4.55 5.37 11.62
C GLY A 202 3.59 6.47 12.06
N PHE A 203 2.35 6.46 11.57
CA PHE A 203 1.38 7.54 11.80
C PHE A 203 0.22 7.11 12.71
N TRP A 204 -0.56 6.09 12.35
CA TRP A 204 -1.70 5.67 13.13
C TRP A 204 -1.33 4.64 14.21
N ALA A 205 -1.69 4.94 15.46
CA ALA A 205 -1.41 4.02 16.58
C ALA A 205 -2.11 2.68 16.41
N GLY A 206 -3.32 2.67 15.80
CA GLY A 206 -4.07 1.46 15.49
C GLY A 206 -3.38 0.58 14.46
N ALA A 207 -2.94 1.15 13.33
CA ALA A 207 -2.21 0.41 12.30
C ALA A 207 -0.90 -0.20 12.86
N ARG A 208 -0.14 0.60 13.63
CA ARG A 208 1.07 0.09 14.32
C ARG A 208 0.75 -1.10 15.21
N ARG A 209 -0.28 -0.95 16.06
CA ARG A 209 -0.69 -2.00 16.98
C ARG A 209 -1.07 -3.29 16.24
N ALA A 210 -1.83 -3.20 15.16
CA ALA A 210 -2.23 -4.34 14.35
C ALA A 210 -1.02 -5.09 13.79
N VAL A 211 -0.02 -4.36 13.28
CA VAL A 211 1.22 -4.94 12.77
C VAL A 211 2.02 -5.63 13.87
N ASP A 212 2.23 -4.94 14.99
CA ASP A 212 3.02 -5.47 16.10
C ASP A 212 2.37 -6.73 16.70
N GLU A 213 1.05 -6.72 16.91
CA GLU A 213 0.29 -7.86 17.39
C GLU A 213 0.39 -9.05 16.42
N TYR A 214 0.23 -8.82 15.11
CA TYR A 214 0.30 -9.86 14.10
C TYR A 214 1.66 -10.56 14.08
N PHE A 215 2.76 -9.80 14.01
CA PHE A 215 4.09 -10.39 13.93
C PHE A 215 4.50 -11.08 15.25
N ASN A 216 4.09 -10.55 16.39
CA ASN A 216 4.26 -11.22 17.69
C ASN A 216 3.49 -12.55 17.73
N GLN A 217 2.24 -12.57 17.25
CA GLN A 217 1.41 -13.77 17.22
C GLN A 217 2.01 -14.89 16.38
N ILE A 218 2.59 -14.59 15.24
CA ILE A 218 3.25 -15.59 14.39
C ILE A 218 4.70 -15.91 14.80
N GLY A 219 5.19 -15.28 15.87
CA GLY A 219 6.54 -15.51 16.41
C GLY A 219 7.66 -15.06 15.46
N LEU A 220 7.41 -14.07 14.61
CA LEU A 220 8.37 -13.54 13.66
C LEU A 220 8.90 -12.18 14.13
N GLU A 221 10.17 -12.16 14.53
CA GLU A 221 10.87 -10.89 14.78
C GLU A 221 11.17 -10.21 13.44
N ILE A 222 10.65 -9.00 13.27
CA ILE A 222 10.85 -8.20 12.06
C ILE A 222 11.60 -6.92 12.36
N LYS A 223 12.42 -6.49 11.42
CA LYS A 223 13.03 -5.17 11.39
C LYS A 223 12.49 -4.40 10.20
N LEU A 224 11.55 -3.51 10.46
CA LEU A 224 10.96 -2.65 9.43
C LEU A 224 11.95 -1.57 8.99
N ASN A 225 12.01 -1.34 7.69
CA ASN A 225 12.75 -0.22 7.10
C ASN A 225 11.81 0.98 7.02
N VAL A 226 12.26 2.13 7.46
CA VAL A 226 11.51 3.39 7.40
C VAL A 226 11.68 4.03 6.03
N VAL A 227 10.61 4.54 5.45
CA VAL A 227 10.69 5.44 4.30
C VAL A 227 10.82 6.88 4.83
N ASN A 228 11.99 7.47 4.66
CA ASN A 228 12.23 8.84 5.08
C ASN A 228 11.55 9.80 4.07
N ASP A 229 10.41 10.36 4.45
CA ASP A 229 9.64 11.32 3.66
C ASP A 229 9.90 12.79 4.06
N GLY A 230 10.71 12.99 5.12
CA GLY A 230 11.03 14.31 5.66
C GLY A 230 9.88 14.97 6.43
N ILE A 231 8.76 14.28 6.65
CA ILE A 231 7.56 14.81 7.29
C ILE A 231 7.18 13.96 8.50
N ALA A 232 6.57 12.81 8.27
CA ALA A 232 6.01 11.96 9.31
C ALA A 232 6.72 10.59 9.43
N ASN A 233 7.47 10.17 8.40
CA ASN A 233 8.06 8.84 8.30
C ASN A 233 7.02 7.74 8.56
N SER A 234 5.83 7.93 8.00
CA SER A 234 4.67 7.05 8.24
C SER A 234 4.89 5.67 7.65
N ALA A 235 5.40 5.62 6.43
CA ALA A 235 5.52 4.39 5.69
C ALA A 235 6.75 3.56 6.10
N HIS A 236 6.52 2.27 6.23
CA HIS A 236 7.53 1.26 6.53
C HIS A 236 7.42 0.10 5.55
N TRP A 237 8.50 -0.63 5.35
CA TRP A 237 8.49 -1.78 4.47
C TRP A 237 9.45 -2.87 4.91
N ILE A 238 9.21 -4.10 4.43
CA ILE A 238 10.05 -5.26 4.71
C ILE A 238 9.96 -6.29 3.57
N PHE A 239 11.03 -7.05 3.38
CA PHE A 239 10.95 -8.30 2.63
C PHE A 239 10.34 -9.41 3.47
N LYS A 240 9.52 -10.23 2.87
CA LYS A 240 9.13 -11.50 3.49
C LYS A 240 10.31 -12.45 3.53
N PRO A 241 10.72 -12.91 4.72
CA PRO A 241 11.85 -13.81 4.90
C PRO A 241 11.66 -15.19 4.27
#